data_d11dd6cb0798d4a86ba285c5c9be62d2
#
_entry.id   d11dd6cb0798d4a86ba285c5c9be62d2
#
_cell.length_a   1.000
_cell.length_b   1.000
_cell.length_c   1.000
_cell.angle_alpha   90.00
_cell.angle_beta   90.00
_cell.angle_gamma   90.00
#
_symmetry.space_group_name_H-M   'P 1'
#
loop_
_entity.id
_entity.type
_entity.pdbx_description
1 polymer ?
#
loop_
_entity_poly.entity_id
_entity_poly.type
_entity_poly.pdbx_seq_one_letter_code
_entity_poly.pdbx_strand_id
1 'polypeptide(L)'
;MTATFEPNCDPGTLASIQANLGIVNAKIAQAAKDGARDASRISLIAVSKVQPRPRIEAALAAGHRVFGENRVQEAEERWPVYREHFQDLQLHLIGPLQTNKARAAVEMFDTIHTLDRPRLAASLARLFDELGAQRTCYIQVNTGEEAQKAGVLPDNADAFIAACRREYGLPITGLMCIPPADQLPGPHFAFLAEIAKRNGLEKLSMGMSADYEDAIKLGATAVRVGSAIFG
;
A
#
# COMPACT_ATOMS: atom_id res chain seq x y z
N MET A 1 -21.18 -14.08 20.08
CA MET A 1 -21.94 -13.05 19.33
C MET A 1 -21.02 -11.86 19.21
N THR A 2 -20.44 -11.60 18.05
CA THR A 2 -19.67 -10.37 17.79
C THR A 2 -20.65 -9.20 17.80
N ALA A 3 -20.40 -8.20 18.65
CA ALA A 3 -21.20 -6.99 18.69
C ALA A 3 -21.21 -6.36 17.28
N THR A 4 -22.38 -5.91 16.84
CA THR A 4 -22.51 -5.22 15.55
C THR A 4 -21.66 -3.95 15.61
N PHE A 5 -20.81 -3.73 14.61
CA PHE A 5 -20.03 -2.49 14.50
C PHE A 5 -20.98 -1.32 14.18
N GLU A 6 -21.04 -0.36 15.08
CA GLU A 6 -21.76 0.89 14.86
C GLU A 6 -20.74 2.03 14.65
N PRO A 7 -20.69 2.64 13.45
CA PRO A 7 -19.74 3.69 13.17
C PRO A 7 -20.08 4.95 13.98
N ASN A 8 -19.09 5.51 14.65
CA ASN A 8 -19.22 6.79 15.37
C ASN A 8 -18.97 7.97 14.41
N CYS A 9 -19.85 8.10 13.41
CA CYS A 9 -19.80 9.20 12.45
C CYS A 9 -21.22 9.75 12.19
N ASP A 10 -21.31 11.04 11.85
CA ASP A 10 -22.57 11.63 11.44
C ASP A 10 -23.00 11.13 10.06
N PRO A 11 -24.33 11.14 9.74
CA PRO A 11 -24.84 10.65 8.46
C PRO A 11 -24.27 11.38 7.24
N GLY A 12 -23.92 12.67 7.37
CA GLY A 12 -23.33 13.44 6.28
C GLY A 12 -21.91 12.97 5.95
N THR A 13 -21.10 12.69 6.98
CA THR A 13 -19.76 12.10 6.82
C THR A 13 -19.84 10.72 6.15
N LEU A 14 -20.76 9.86 6.60
CA LEU A 14 -20.97 8.54 5.99
C LEU A 14 -21.35 8.65 4.53
N ALA A 15 -22.37 9.47 4.21
CA ALA A 15 -22.82 9.66 2.82
C ALA A 15 -21.72 10.22 1.92
N SER A 16 -20.91 11.17 2.42
CA SER A 16 -19.80 11.76 1.68
C SER A 16 -18.71 10.72 1.37
N ILE A 17 -18.29 9.93 2.36
CA ILE A 17 -17.26 8.89 2.17
C ILE A 17 -17.77 7.79 1.23
N GLN A 18 -19.02 7.37 1.35
CA GLN A 18 -19.63 6.40 0.43
C GLN A 18 -19.64 6.91 -1.02
N ALA A 19 -20.04 8.16 -1.22
CA ALA A 19 -20.05 8.79 -2.55
C ALA A 19 -18.63 8.86 -3.14
N ASN A 20 -17.65 9.30 -2.33
CA ASN A 20 -16.25 9.42 -2.76
C ASN A 20 -15.65 8.04 -3.11
N LEU A 21 -15.89 7.01 -2.31
CA LEU A 21 -15.47 5.64 -2.63
C LEU A 21 -16.12 5.14 -3.92
N GLY A 22 -17.41 5.43 -4.14
CA GLY A 22 -18.11 5.13 -5.38
C GLY A 22 -17.47 5.79 -6.60
N ILE A 23 -17.15 7.08 -6.50
CA ILE A 23 -16.48 7.85 -7.56
C ILE A 23 -15.09 7.26 -7.85
N VAL A 24 -14.28 7.00 -6.82
CA VAL A 24 -12.94 6.45 -6.99
C VAL A 24 -12.99 5.07 -7.64
N ASN A 25 -13.88 4.18 -7.18
CA ASN A 25 -14.05 2.86 -7.76
C ASN A 25 -14.53 2.90 -9.22
N ALA A 26 -15.44 3.81 -9.56
CA ALA A 26 -15.87 4.00 -10.94
C ALA A 26 -14.72 4.46 -11.86
N LYS A 27 -13.88 5.37 -11.38
CA LYS A 27 -12.68 5.81 -12.10
C LYS A 27 -11.62 4.70 -12.24
N ILE A 28 -11.41 3.88 -11.21
CA ILE A 28 -10.54 2.69 -11.29
C ILE A 28 -11.06 1.74 -12.37
N ALA A 29 -12.36 1.45 -12.38
CA ALA A 29 -12.97 0.59 -13.38
C ALA A 29 -12.83 1.14 -14.81
N GLN A 30 -13.03 2.46 -14.98
CA GLN A 30 -12.86 3.10 -16.28
C GLN A 30 -11.41 3.07 -16.74
N ALA A 31 -10.45 3.44 -15.86
CA ALA A 31 -9.02 3.41 -16.20
C ALA A 31 -8.53 1.99 -16.52
N ALA A 32 -9.05 0.97 -15.82
CA ALA A 32 -8.76 -0.43 -16.12
C ALA A 32 -9.29 -0.81 -17.53
N LYS A 33 -10.52 -0.43 -17.86
CA LYS A 33 -11.10 -0.66 -19.18
C LYS A 33 -10.28 0.03 -20.28
N ASP A 34 -9.90 1.29 -20.08
CA ASP A 34 -9.09 2.06 -21.04
C ASP A 34 -7.70 1.44 -21.24
N GLY A 35 -7.15 0.82 -20.19
CA GLY A 35 -5.88 0.08 -20.23
C GLY A 35 -6.01 -1.39 -20.65
N ALA A 36 -7.18 -1.84 -21.10
CA ALA A 36 -7.48 -3.25 -21.41
C ALA A 36 -7.11 -4.22 -20.27
N ARG A 37 -7.40 -3.83 -19.01
CA ARG A 37 -7.08 -4.56 -17.79
C ARG A 37 -8.34 -4.97 -17.02
N ASP A 38 -8.21 -6.01 -16.23
CA ASP A 38 -9.25 -6.46 -15.30
C ASP A 38 -9.24 -5.61 -14.02
N ALA A 39 -10.32 -4.85 -13.78
CA ALA A 39 -10.48 -4.00 -12.60
C ALA A 39 -10.47 -4.81 -11.28
N SER A 40 -10.89 -6.08 -11.29
CA SER A 40 -10.88 -6.92 -10.09
C SER A 40 -9.47 -7.24 -9.58
N ARG A 41 -8.46 -7.07 -10.42
CA ARG A 41 -7.04 -7.25 -10.06
C ARG A 41 -6.38 -5.97 -9.52
N ILE A 42 -7.15 -4.90 -9.33
CA ILE A 42 -6.65 -3.61 -8.85
C ILE A 42 -7.19 -3.35 -7.45
N SER A 43 -6.30 -3.31 -6.47
CA SER A 43 -6.65 -3.02 -5.08
C SER A 43 -6.63 -1.51 -4.83
N LEU A 44 -7.73 -0.97 -4.29
CA LEU A 44 -7.79 0.38 -3.76
C LEU A 44 -7.33 0.36 -2.30
N ILE A 45 -6.22 1.01 -1.99
CA ILE A 45 -5.74 1.23 -0.63
C ILE A 45 -6.20 2.62 -0.19
N ALA A 46 -7.16 2.68 0.74
CA ALA A 46 -7.61 3.93 1.35
C ALA A 46 -6.55 4.44 2.33
N VAL A 47 -5.90 5.56 2.02
CA VAL A 47 -4.81 6.12 2.81
C VAL A 47 -5.37 6.92 3.98
N SER A 48 -5.37 6.32 5.16
CA SER A 48 -6.02 6.83 6.38
C SER A 48 -5.10 7.64 7.30
N LYS A 49 -3.85 7.88 6.89
CA LYS A 49 -2.92 8.74 7.66
C LYS A 49 -3.56 10.09 7.98
N VAL A 50 -3.37 10.57 9.22
CA VAL A 50 -3.91 11.83 9.78
C VAL A 50 -5.43 12.00 9.70
N GLN A 51 -6.17 10.98 9.24
CA GLN A 51 -7.63 11.06 9.20
C GLN A 51 -8.24 10.85 10.59
N PRO A 52 -9.29 11.62 10.96
CA PRO A 52 -10.01 11.41 12.20
C PRO A 52 -10.79 10.09 12.17
N ARG A 53 -10.96 9.48 13.35
CA ARG A 53 -11.67 8.19 13.49
C ARG A 53 -13.03 8.14 12.79
N PRO A 54 -13.92 9.15 12.89
CA PRO A 54 -15.22 9.11 12.23
C PRO A 54 -15.15 8.89 10.72
N ARG A 55 -14.16 9.45 10.02
CA ARG A 55 -14.00 9.24 8.57
C ARG A 55 -13.55 7.82 8.23
N ILE A 56 -12.65 7.25 9.06
CA ILE A 56 -12.22 5.86 8.90
C ILE A 56 -13.37 4.91 9.15
N GLU A 57 -14.15 5.15 10.19
CA GLU A 57 -15.33 4.36 10.54
C GLU A 57 -16.42 4.44 9.47
N ALA A 58 -16.61 5.62 8.85
CA ALA A 58 -17.47 5.77 7.69
C ALA A 58 -17.02 4.91 6.50
N ALA A 59 -15.70 4.83 6.23
CA ALA A 59 -15.17 3.98 5.17
C ALA A 59 -15.34 2.48 5.49
N LEU A 60 -15.14 2.08 6.74
CA LEU A 60 -15.42 0.71 7.22
C LEU A 60 -16.90 0.35 7.08
N ALA A 61 -17.80 1.26 7.48
CA ALA A 61 -19.25 1.11 7.35
C ALA A 61 -19.71 1.06 5.87
N ALA A 62 -19.01 1.77 4.99
CA ALA A 62 -19.19 1.69 3.54
C ALA A 62 -18.69 0.37 2.92
N GLY A 63 -18.16 -0.56 3.72
CA GLY A 63 -17.67 -1.85 3.27
C GLY A 63 -16.21 -1.87 2.81
N HIS A 64 -15.47 -0.77 2.93
CA HIS A 64 -14.06 -0.77 2.56
C HIS A 64 -13.21 -1.50 3.61
N ARG A 65 -12.22 -2.29 3.15
CA ARG A 65 -11.43 -3.17 4.03
C ARG A 65 -9.91 -3.06 3.86
N VAL A 66 -9.41 -2.31 2.88
CA VAL A 66 -7.98 -2.23 2.57
C VAL A 66 -7.46 -0.83 2.87
N PHE A 67 -6.72 -0.67 3.96
CA PHE A 67 -6.25 0.64 4.41
C PHE A 67 -4.73 0.74 4.40
N GLY A 68 -4.24 1.96 4.22
CA GLY A 68 -2.81 2.26 4.22
C GLY A 68 -2.42 3.28 5.27
N GLU A 69 -1.40 2.95 6.07
CA GLU A 69 -0.83 3.83 7.07
C GLU A 69 0.64 4.13 6.79
N ASN A 70 1.06 5.33 7.18
CA ASN A 70 2.45 5.75 7.00
C ASN A 70 3.33 5.43 8.21
N ARG A 71 2.75 5.28 9.40
CA ARG A 71 3.48 5.13 10.67
C ARG A 71 2.95 3.98 11.49
N VAL A 72 3.88 3.17 11.99
CA VAL A 72 3.56 2.01 12.83
C VAL A 72 2.83 2.42 14.10
N GLN A 73 3.32 3.45 14.79
CA GLN A 73 2.70 3.90 16.05
C GLN A 73 1.24 4.34 15.88
N GLU A 74 0.95 5.11 14.83
CA GLU A 74 -0.44 5.54 14.54
C GLU A 74 -1.34 4.34 14.27
N ALA A 75 -0.79 3.29 13.64
CA ALA A 75 -1.52 2.05 13.41
C ALA A 75 -1.78 1.27 14.72
N GLU A 76 -0.78 1.14 15.58
CA GLU A 76 -0.90 0.45 16.88
C GLU A 76 -1.99 1.08 17.77
N GLU A 77 -2.12 2.41 17.75
CA GLU A 77 -3.12 3.13 18.54
C GLU A 77 -4.55 3.05 17.97
N ARG A 78 -4.67 2.83 16.65
CA ARG A 78 -5.94 3.00 15.93
C ARG A 78 -6.61 1.68 15.56
N TRP A 79 -5.86 0.74 15.00
CA TRP A 79 -6.42 -0.40 14.27
C TRP A 79 -6.80 -1.63 15.08
N PRO A 80 -6.25 -1.91 16.28
CA PRO A 80 -6.61 -3.12 17.04
C PRO A 80 -8.12 -3.27 17.24
N VAL A 81 -8.80 -2.21 17.65
CA VAL A 81 -10.26 -2.22 17.89
C VAL A 81 -11.05 -2.60 16.62
N TYR A 82 -10.60 -2.18 15.45
CA TYR A 82 -11.31 -2.51 14.20
C TYR A 82 -11.03 -3.95 13.74
N ARG A 83 -9.84 -4.49 14.01
CA ARG A 83 -9.52 -5.89 13.71
C ARG A 83 -10.35 -6.88 14.52
N GLU A 84 -10.84 -6.51 15.70
CA GLU A 84 -11.77 -7.32 16.48
C GLU A 84 -13.14 -7.45 15.80
N HIS A 85 -13.57 -6.41 15.06
CA HIS A 85 -14.85 -6.38 14.35
C HIS A 85 -14.76 -6.91 12.91
N PHE A 86 -13.64 -6.68 12.22
CA PHE A 86 -13.48 -6.98 10.80
C PHE A 86 -12.33 -7.95 10.57
N GLN A 87 -12.64 -9.23 10.40
CA GLN A 87 -11.64 -10.27 10.16
C GLN A 87 -11.01 -10.22 8.76
N ASP A 88 -11.70 -9.54 7.82
CA ASP A 88 -11.27 -9.30 6.44
C ASP A 88 -10.50 -7.98 6.26
N LEU A 89 -10.23 -7.27 7.35
CA LEU A 89 -9.48 -6.02 7.34
C LEU A 89 -8.02 -6.27 6.95
N GLN A 90 -7.56 -5.55 5.92
CA GLN A 90 -6.17 -5.56 5.46
C GLN A 90 -5.51 -4.21 5.73
N LEU A 91 -4.39 -4.24 6.41
CA LEU A 91 -3.64 -3.04 6.75
C LEU A 91 -2.26 -3.06 6.08
N HIS A 92 -2.00 -2.04 5.27
CA HIS A 92 -0.78 -1.90 4.50
C HIS A 92 0.12 -0.80 5.09
N LEU A 93 1.39 -1.10 5.37
CA LEU A 93 2.40 -0.09 5.67
C LEU A 93 2.93 0.48 4.36
N ILE A 94 2.61 1.75 4.10
CA ILE A 94 3.00 2.46 2.88
C ILE A 94 3.98 3.61 3.10
N GLY A 95 4.33 3.90 4.35
CA GLY A 95 5.37 4.84 4.74
C GLY A 95 6.68 4.16 5.13
N PRO A 96 7.79 4.92 5.29
CA PRO A 96 9.10 4.36 5.57
C PRO A 96 9.15 3.61 6.90
N LEU A 97 9.74 2.40 6.87
CA LEU A 97 9.86 1.54 8.05
C LEU A 97 11.24 1.66 8.69
N GLN A 98 11.30 2.16 9.92
CA GLN A 98 12.50 2.11 10.73
C GLN A 98 12.75 0.68 11.23
N THR A 99 14.01 0.22 11.22
CA THR A 99 14.36 -1.15 11.60
C THR A 99 13.96 -1.51 13.05
N ASN A 100 14.03 -0.55 13.97
CA ASN A 100 13.61 -0.73 15.36
C ASN A 100 12.08 -0.85 15.55
N LYS A 101 11.29 -0.54 14.52
CA LYS A 101 9.83 -0.70 14.49
C LYS A 101 9.38 -1.93 13.68
N ALA A 102 10.33 -2.71 13.15
CA ALA A 102 10.01 -3.84 12.28
C ALA A 102 9.15 -4.91 12.98
N ARG A 103 9.38 -5.20 14.28
CA ARG A 103 8.55 -6.16 15.03
C ARG A 103 7.09 -5.73 15.08
N ALA A 104 6.83 -4.52 15.55
CA ALA A 104 5.48 -3.98 15.59
C ALA A 104 4.81 -3.92 14.19
N ALA A 105 5.61 -3.62 13.15
CA ALA A 105 5.11 -3.64 11.78
C ALA A 105 4.70 -5.06 11.33
N VAL A 106 5.47 -6.09 11.65
CA VAL A 106 5.12 -7.49 11.32
C VAL A 106 3.88 -7.95 12.08
N GLU A 107 3.69 -7.52 13.31
CA GLU A 107 2.51 -7.85 14.12
C GLU A 107 1.25 -7.12 13.63
N MET A 108 1.41 -5.86 13.18
CA MET A 108 0.29 -4.98 12.84
C MET A 108 -0.16 -5.06 11.39
N PHE A 109 0.76 -5.21 10.42
CA PHE A 109 0.46 -5.06 9.00
C PHE A 109 0.43 -6.40 8.25
N ASP A 110 -0.46 -6.50 7.28
CA ASP A 110 -0.56 -7.64 6.36
C ASP A 110 0.40 -7.50 5.18
N THR A 111 0.70 -6.25 4.81
CA THR A 111 1.58 -5.93 3.68
C THR A 111 2.52 -4.77 4.01
N ILE A 112 3.80 -4.91 3.68
CA ILE A 112 4.84 -3.88 3.84
C ILE A 112 5.28 -3.45 2.44
N HIS A 113 5.06 -2.16 2.09
CA HIS A 113 5.36 -1.64 0.76
C HIS A 113 6.75 -0.99 0.64
N THR A 114 7.46 -0.84 1.74
CA THR A 114 8.62 0.08 1.84
C THR A 114 9.91 -0.63 2.22
N LEU A 115 10.08 -1.86 1.75
CA LEU A 115 11.35 -2.56 1.89
C LEU A 115 12.38 -1.98 0.89
N ASP A 116 13.43 -1.37 1.42
CA ASP A 116 14.34 -0.53 0.63
C ASP A 116 15.84 -0.73 0.91
N ARG A 117 16.21 -1.62 1.85
CA ARG A 117 17.62 -1.79 2.25
C ARG A 117 17.91 -3.15 2.91
N PRO A 118 19.15 -3.66 2.79
CA PRO A 118 19.53 -4.99 3.32
C PRO A 118 19.30 -5.14 4.83
N ARG A 119 19.60 -4.10 5.62
CA ARG A 119 19.41 -4.15 7.09
C ARG A 119 17.94 -4.36 7.48
N LEU A 120 17.01 -3.79 6.73
CA LEU A 120 15.58 -4.00 6.97
C LEU A 120 15.16 -5.40 6.51
N ALA A 121 15.65 -5.86 5.35
CA ALA A 121 15.39 -7.20 4.85
C ALA A 121 15.82 -8.28 5.85
N ALA A 122 17.05 -8.20 6.36
CA ALA A 122 17.56 -9.12 7.38
C ALA A 122 16.71 -9.09 8.67
N SER A 123 16.26 -7.89 9.08
CA SER A 123 15.41 -7.76 10.27
C SER A 123 14.03 -8.38 10.06
N LEU A 124 13.41 -8.19 8.89
CA LEU A 124 12.11 -8.79 8.57
C LEU A 124 12.22 -10.32 8.47
N ALA A 125 13.24 -10.85 7.81
CA ALA A 125 13.46 -12.30 7.70
C ALA A 125 13.55 -12.95 9.07
N ARG A 126 14.40 -12.43 9.97
CA ARG A 126 14.51 -12.92 11.34
C ARG A 126 13.18 -12.85 12.09
N LEU A 127 12.43 -11.75 11.95
CA LEU A 127 11.16 -11.57 12.65
C LEU A 127 10.05 -12.47 12.09
N PHE A 128 10.04 -12.77 10.78
CA PHE A 128 9.10 -13.74 10.21
C PHE A 128 9.33 -15.13 10.79
N ASP A 129 10.59 -15.55 10.93
CA ASP A 129 10.94 -16.83 11.56
C ASP A 129 10.57 -16.84 13.06
N GLU A 130 10.94 -15.79 13.80
CA GLU A 130 10.66 -15.69 15.25
C GLU A 130 9.16 -15.69 15.57
N LEU A 131 8.34 -15.03 14.75
CA LEU A 131 6.90 -14.87 14.99
C LEU A 131 6.05 -15.94 14.29
N GLY A 132 6.66 -16.80 13.48
CA GLY A 132 5.95 -17.77 12.64
C GLY A 132 4.96 -17.09 11.69
N ALA A 133 5.26 -15.86 11.25
CA ALA A 133 4.35 -15.03 10.46
C ALA A 133 5.03 -14.52 9.22
N GLN A 134 4.39 -14.71 8.06
CA GLN A 134 4.85 -14.11 6.81
C GLN A 134 3.94 -12.96 6.42
N ARG A 135 4.53 -11.84 5.98
CA ARG A 135 3.81 -10.66 5.47
C ARG A 135 4.21 -10.40 4.03
N THR A 136 3.24 -10.08 3.21
CA THR A 136 3.52 -9.66 1.82
C THR A 136 4.46 -8.46 1.80
N CYS A 137 5.53 -8.53 1.00
CA CYS A 137 6.50 -7.45 0.87
C CYS A 137 6.59 -6.93 -0.56
N TYR A 138 6.63 -5.60 -0.69
CA TYR A 138 7.02 -4.90 -1.89
C TYR A 138 8.37 -4.24 -1.67
N ILE A 139 9.21 -4.24 -2.68
CA ILE A 139 10.44 -3.44 -2.68
C ILE A 139 10.12 -2.05 -3.20
N GLN A 140 10.47 -1.02 -2.42
CA GLN A 140 10.37 0.35 -2.86
C GLN A 140 11.57 0.71 -3.72
N VAL A 141 11.30 1.18 -4.95
CA VAL A 141 12.31 1.68 -5.89
C VAL A 141 12.21 3.20 -5.98
N ASN A 142 13.34 3.88 -5.83
CA ASN A 142 13.47 5.32 -6.01
C ASN A 142 13.68 5.62 -7.50
N THR A 143 12.58 5.63 -8.26
CA THR A 143 12.61 5.79 -9.72
C THR A 143 13.08 7.18 -10.19
N GLY A 144 13.06 8.17 -9.31
CA GLY A 144 13.56 9.53 -9.59
C GLY A 144 15.00 9.75 -9.14
N GLU A 145 15.64 8.77 -8.51
CA GLU A 145 17.02 8.84 -8.00
C GLU A 145 17.30 10.04 -7.09
N GLU A 146 16.26 10.51 -6.38
CA GLU A 146 16.35 11.65 -5.46
C GLU A 146 17.04 11.21 -4.15
N ALA A 147 18.19 11.80 -3.84
CA ALA A 147 19.03 11.41 -2.70
C ALA A 147 18.30 11.45 -1.33
N GLN A 148 17.29 12.30 -1.18
CA GLN A 148 16.50 12.45 0.05
C GLN A 148 15.32 11.50 0.18
N LYS A 149 14.98 10.75 -0.89
CA LYS A 149 13.85 9.81 -0.89
C LYS A 149 14.28 8.38 -0.55
N ALA A 150 13.39 7.67 0.13
CA ALA A 150 13.53 6.25 0.39
C ALA A 150 13.34 5.42 -0.90
N GLY A 151 13.89 4.23 -0.91
CA GLY A 151 13.84 3.29 -2.02
C GLY A 151 15.23 2.91 -2.52
N VAL A 152 15.37 1.70 -3.04
CA VAL A 152 16.60 1.29 -3.72
C VAL A 152 16.73 2.04 -5.04
N LEU A 153 17.95 2.37 -5.44
CA LEU A 153 18.20 2.94 -6.75
C LEU A 153 17.88 1.92 -7.84
N PRO A 154 17.40 2.32 -9.02
CA PRO A 154 17.02 1.41 -10.09
C PRO A 154 18.13 0.42 -10.50
N ASP A 155 19.38 0.88 -10.56
CA ASP A 155 20.53 0.06 -10.90
C ASP A 155 20.81 -1.07 -9.89
N ASN A 156 20.40 -0.87 -8.64
CA ASN A 156 20.55 -1.86 -7.56
C ASN A 156 19.31 -2.74 -7.37
N ALA A 157 18.20 -2.43 -8.05
CA ALA A 157 16.91 -3.08 -7.79
C ALA A 157 16.96 -4.59 -8.05
N ASP A 158 17.52 -5.03 -9.17
CA ASP A 158 17.58 -6.44 -9.54
C ASP A 158 18.40 -7.27 -8.53
N ALA A 159 19.56 -6.77 -8.16
CA ALA A 159 20.41 -7.41 -7.16
C ALA A 159 19.73 -7.50 -5.79
N PHE A 160 19.07 -6.42 -5.38
CA PHE A 160 18.35 -6.38 -4.10
C PHE A 160 17.12 -7.30 -4.09
N ILE A 161 16.34 -7.35 -5.19
CA ILE A 161 15.22 -8.30 -5.33
C ILE A 161 15.72 -9.74 -5.20
N ALA A 162 16.81 -10.07 -5.91
CA ALA A 162 17.42 -11.41 -5.87
C ALA A 162 17.88 -11.77 -4.44
N ALA A 163 18.59 -10.87 -3.76
CA ALA A 163 19.02 -11.06 -2.37
C ALA A 163 17.82 -11.25 -1.42
N CYS A 164 16.78 -10.40 -1.53
CA CYS A 164 15.58 -10.53 -0.70
C CYS A 164 14.91 -11.90 -0.83
N ARG A 165 14.85 -12.45 -2.04
CA ARG A 165 14.24 -13.76 -2.30
C ARG A 165 15.13 -14.93 -1.92
N ARG A 166 16.41 -14.89 -2.27
CA ARG A 166 17.32 -16.05 -2.16
C ARG A 166 18.07 -16.12 -0.85
N GLU A 167 18.53 -14.96 -0.33
CA GLU A 167 19.34 -14.91 0.87
C GLU A 167 18.49 -14.70 2.12
N TYR A 168 17.45 -13.82 2.03
CA TYR A 168 16.59 -13.51 3.17
C TYR A 168 15.27 -14.30 3.17
N GLY A 169 14.94 -15.05 2.11
CA GLY A 169 13.71 -15.86 2.04
C GLY A 169 12.41 -15.04 2.14
N LEU A 170 12.45 -13.74 1.80
CA LEU A 170 11.30 -12.87 1.94
C LEU A 170 10.28 -13.05 0.80
N PRO A 171 8.96 -13.03 1.09
CA PRO A 171 7.90 -13.17 0.11
C PRO A 171 7.71 -11.86 -0.68
N ILE A 172 8.66 -11.56 -1.56
CA ILE A 172 8.59 -10.38 -2.43
C ILE A 172 7.59 -10.64 -3.53
N THR A 173 6.50 -9.89 -3.55
CA THR A 173 5.39 -10.06 -4.50
C THR A 173 5.33 -8.96 -5.55
N GLY A 174 5.97 -7.82 -5.32
CA GLY A 174 5.89 -6.68 -6.22
C GLY A 174 6.85 -5.56 -5.89
N LEU A 175 6.70 -4.48 -6.64
CA LEU A 175 7.48 -3.24 -6.48
C LEU A 175 6.56 -2.08 -6.13
N MET A 176 7.13 -1.07 -5.47
CA MET A 176 6.44 0.19 -5.14
C MET A 176 7.30 1.37 -5.57
N CYS A 177 6.68 2.42 -6.08
CA CYS A 177 7.34 3.72 -6.25
C CYS A 177 6.44 4.89 -5.84
N ILE A 178 7.11 6.02 -5.59
CA ILE A 178 6.53 7.35 -5.44
C ILE A 178 7.33 8.27 -6.37
N PRO A 179 6.83 8.61 -7.55
CA PRO A 179 7.52 9.49 -8.48
C PRO A 179 7.88 10.85 -7.88
N PRO A 180 8.88 11.57 -8.42
CA PRO A 180 9.13 12.96 -8.09
C PRO A 180 7.88 13.82 -8.31
N ALA A 181 7.65 14.78 -7.41
CA ALA A 181 6.45 15.62 -7.46
C ALA A 181 6.48 16.66 -8.61
N ASP A 182 7.66 16.97 -9.09
CA ASP A 182 7.94 17.95 -10.15
C ASP A 182 8.13 17.32 -11.54
N GLN A 183 7.93 16.01 -11.65
CA GLN A 183 8.07 15.25 -12.90
C GLN A 183 6.75 14.57 -13.30
N LEU A 184 6.61 14.24 -14.59
CA LEU A 184 5.50 13.45 -15.08
C LEU A 184 5.59 12.03 -14.50
N PRO A 185 4.53 11.49 -13.86
CA PRO A 185 4.59 10.20 -13.20
C PRO A 185 4.63 9.00 -14.18
N GLY A 186 4.08 9.15 -15.38
CA GLY A 186 3.97 8.06 -16.37
C GLY A 186 5.28 7.34 -16.69
N PRO A 187 6.39 8.05 -17.03
CA PRO A 187 7.68 7.41 -17.26
C PRO A 187 8.18 6.58 -16.07
N HIS A 188 7.97 7.06 -14.84
CA HIS A 188 8.36 6.33 -13.62
C HIS A 188 7.52 5.06 -13.40
N PHE A 189 6.23 5.10 -13.72
CA PHE A 189 5.34 3.93 -13.66
C PHE A 189 5.74 2.89 -14.69
N ALA A 190 6.00 3.30 -15.93
CA ALA A 190 6.48 2.41 -16.99
C ALA A 190 7.82 1.78 -16.61
N PHE A 191 8.75 2.57 -16.11
CA PHE A 191 10.06 2.08 -15.67
C PHE A 191 9.96 1.07 -14.52
N LEU A 192 9.11 1.34 -13.50
CA LEU A 192 8.86 0.37 -12.44
C LEU A 192 8.28 -0.94 -12.98
N ALA A 193 7.36 -0.85 -13.95
CA ALA A 193 6.76 -2.03 -14.57
C ALA A 193 7.78 -2.88 -15.33
N GLU A 194 8.76 -2.25 -16.01
CA GLU A 194 9.85 -2.96 -16.67
C GLU A 194 10.76 -3.67 -15.67
N ILE A 195 11.12 -3.02 -14.56
CA ILE A 195 11.91 -3.64 -13.48
C ILE A 195 11.14 -4.85 -12.92
N ALA A 196 9.85 -4.73 -12.67
CA ALA A 196 9.03 -5.81 -12.17
C ALA A 196 8.98 -6.98 -13.16
N LYS A 197 8.72 -6.71 -14.43
CA LYS A 197 8.61 -7.71 -15.51
C LYS A 197 9.89 -8.55 -15.64
N ARG A 198 11.06 -7.90 -15.69
CA ARG A 198 12.34 -8.62 -15.83
C ARG A 198 12.71 -9.45 -14.60
N ASN A 199 12.11 -9.16 -13.44
CA ASN A 199 12.28 -9.92 -12.20
C ASN A 199 11.14 -10.91 -11.93
N GLY A 200 10.19 -11.10 -12.86
CA GLY A 200 9.05 -11.99 -12.69
C GLY A 200 8.12 -11.57 -11.54
N LEU A 201 7.94 -10.26 -11.32
CA LEU A 201 7.04 -9.68 -10.34
C LEU A 201 5.79 -9.16 -11.04
N GLU A 202 4.61 -9.52 -10.52
CA GLU A 202 3.34 -9.15 -11.13
C GLU A 202 2.65 -7.97 -10.45
N LYS A 203 3.01 -7.68 -9.20
CA LYS A 203 2.30 -6.65 -8.42
C LYS A 203 3.05 -5.32 -8.43
N LEU A 204 2.31 -4.23 -8.67
CA LEU A 204 2.82 -2.86 -8.73
C LEU A 204 1.97 -1.96 -7.84
N SER A 205 2.58 -1.44 -6.77
CA SER A 205 1.99 -0.42 -5.91
C SER A 205 2.46 0.95 -6.36
N MET A 206 1.66 1.64 -7.16
CA MET A 206 1.96 2.95 -7.71
C MET A 206 0.67 3.70 -8.05
N GLY A 207 0.74 5.03 -8.11
CA GLY A 207 -0.43 5.88 -8.29
C GLY A 207 -1.07 6.31 -6.96
N MET A 208 -1.34 7.60 -6.87
CA MET A 208 -1.99 8.29 -5.74
C MET A 208 -3.18 9.10 -6.25
N SER A 209 -3.80 9.92 -5.39
CA SER A 209 -5.04 10.67 -5.73
C SER A 209 -4.98 11.47 -7.02
N ALA A 210 -3.79 11.95 -7.43
CA ALA A 210 -3.63 12.78 -8.62
C ALA A 210 -3.35 11.99 -9.91
N ASP A 211 -2.84 10.75 -9.82
CA ASP A 211 -2.24 10.04 -10.95
C ASP A 211 -2.56 8.53 -11.01
N TYR A 212 -3.46 8.03 -10.13
CA TYR A 212 -3.77 6.61 -10.09
C TYR A 212 -4.44 6.08 -11.37
N GLU A 213 -5.18 6.92 -12.12
CA GLU A 213 -5.81 6.52 -13.37
C GLU A 213 -4.75 6.19 -14.44
N ASP A 214 -3.67 6.99 -14.52
CA ASP A 214 -2.55 6.72 -15.42
C ASP A 214 -1.69 5.55 -14.92
N ALA A 215 -1.47 5.45 -13.61
CA ALA A 215 -0.79 4.31 -13.02
C ALA A 215 -1.50 2.98 -13.35
N ILE A 216 -2.83 2.96 -13.34
CA ILE A 216 -3.63 1.78 -13.70
C ILE A 216 -3.37 1.39 -15.16
N LYS A 217 -3.42 2.32 -16.10
CA LYS A 217 -3.14 2.06 -17.53
C LYS A 217 -1.72 1.50 -17.73
N LEU A 218 -0.77 1.90 -16.89
CA LEU A 218 0.63 1.49 -16.93
C LEU A 218 0.96 0.27 -16.04
N GLY A 219 -0.05 -0.42 -15.53
CA GLY A 219 0.17 -1.72 -14.88
C GLY A 219 -0.07 -1.75 -13.37
N ALA A 220 -0.44 -0.66 -12.70
CA ALA A 220 -0.69 -0.68 -11.25
C ALA A 220 -1.69 -1.77 -10.86
N THR A 221 -1.36 -2.53 -9.82
CA THR A 221 -2.24 -3.53 -9.19
C THR A 221 -2.69 -3.08 -7.79
N ALA A 222 -2.08 -2.04 -7.26
CA ALA A 222 -2.50 -1.37 -6.02
C ALA A 222 -2.32 0.14 -6.19
N VAL A 223 -3.38 0.89 -5.93
CA VAL A 223 -3.39 2.36 -5.93
C VAL A 223 -3.66 2.88 -4.52
N ARG A 224 -3.01 3.98 -4.15
CA ARG A 224 -3.03 4.53 -2.78
C ARG A 224 -3.74 5.88 -2.78
N VAL A 225 -5.01 5.90 -2.43
CA VAL A 225 -5.87 7.07 -2.54
C VAL A 225 -6.27 7.58 -1.15
N GLY A 226 -5.99 8.83 -0.84
CA GLY A 226 -6.33 9.48 0.43
C GLY A 226 -7.31 10.62 0.23
N SER A 227 -6.83 11.78 -0.25
CA SER A 227 -7.64 12.99 -0.37
C SER A 227 -8.89 12.84 -1.25
N ALA A 228 -8.87 12.01 -2.28
CA ALA A 228 -10.06 11.77 -3.10
C ALA A 228 -11.15 10.96 -2.37
N ILE A 229 -10.82 10.28 -1.27
CA ILE A 229 -11.77 9.54 -0.42
C ILE A 229 -12.17 10.39 0.78
N PHE A 230 -11.18 10.90 1.49
CA PHE A 230 -11.38 11.52 2.79
C PHE A 230 -11.49 13.06 2.76
N GLY A 231 -11.10 13.71 1.67
CA GLY A 231 -11.10 15.18 1.54
C GLY A 231 -9.82 15.82 2.00
#